data_4c220a4169a21f270747e81c4d0f6fa9
#
_entry.id   4c220a4169a21f270747e81c4d0f6fa9
#
_cell.length_a   1.000
_cell.length_b   1.000
_cell.length_c   1.000
_cell.angle_alpha   90.00
_cell.angle_beta   90.00
_cell.angle_gamma   90.00
#
_symmetry.space_group_name_H-M   'P 1'
#
loop_
_entity.id
_entity.type
_entity.pdbx_description
1 polymer ?
#
loop_
_entity_poly.entity_id
_entity_poly.type
_entity_poly.pdbx_seq_one_letter_code
_entity_poly.pdbx_strand_id
1 'polypeptide(L)'
;MKNQKINILVHEVQDVVENNILRFWLDRMQDHENGGFYGCIDSNGVLHKDAEKGAILNARILWSFSAAYRVLGGSAAEASDYLAAAKRAKDYLIDHFIDPDYGGVYWSVDYQGRPLDTRKQFYAIGFAIYGLSEYARATGDREALDYAIALYECVEEHAFDREHNGYIEACSREWGKMDDMRLSELDANFPKSQNTHLHIIEPYTNLYRCIREMQAATTCNYVPVLGSVLPVDVVVPMETMARIEGSLRNLITIFTDYILNPATHHLDLFFEMDWTRGAGRLESYGHDIECSWLMHEAALVLGDQKVLRKVEQVVREVAKASEKGLRPDGSMIHEANLDTGHIDDDLHWWVQAENVVGWLNLYQHFGDEDALQKGLRCWEYIKAQIIDYEHGEWYWSRHADGSLNTVDDKAGFWKCPYHNSRMCLEIIERFGDVGNI
;
A
#
# COMPACT_ATOMS: atom_id res chain seq x y z
N MET A 1 27.63 15.68 7.79
CA MET A 1 26.35 16.28 8.18
C MET A 1 25.15 15.59 7.46
N LYS A 2 25.23 15.35 6.15
CA LYS A 2 24.14 14.77 5.32
C LYS A 2 23.84 13.33 5.73
N ASN A 3 24.85 12.44 5.71
CA ASN A 3 24.71 11.05 6.18
C ASN A 3 24.22 10.97 7.64
N GLN A 4 24.61 11.95 8.47
CA GLN A 4 24.17 11.99 9.87
C GLN A 4 22.66 12.21 10.01
N LYS A 5 22.03 13.09 9.19
CA LYS A 5 20.58 13.32 9.23
C LYS A 5 19.80 12.07 8.79
N ILE A 6 20.28 11.39 7.74
CA ILE A 6 19.66 10.16 7.27
C ILE A 6 19.82 9.05 8.30
N ASN A 7 20.99 8.88 8.91
CA ASN A 7 21.19 7.89 9.97
C ASN A 7 20.26 8.16 11.18
N ILE A 8 20.08 9.43 11.56
CA ILE A 8 19.13 9.78 12.63
C ILE A 8 17.70 9.38 12.21
N LEU A 9 17.29 9.74 10.99
CA LEU A 9 15.97 9.36 10.47
C LEU A 9 15.76 7.83 10.52
N VAL A 10 16.73 7.04 10.02
CA VAL A 10 16.64 5.57 10.04
C VAL A 10 16.45 5.04 11.47
N HIS A 11 17.21 5.52 12.44
CA HIS A 11 17.05 5.09 13.84
C HIS A 11 15.70 5.50 14.43
N GLU A 12 15.23 6.72 14.16
CA GLU A 12 13.96 7.21 14.66
C GLU A 12 12.77 6.44 14.07
N VAL A 13 12.77 6.18 12.75
CA VAL A 13 11.69 5.41 12.12
C VAL A 13 11.71 3.94 12.53
N GLN A 14 12.90 3.38 12.80
CA GLN A 14 13.02 2.03 13.34
C GLN A 14 12.40 1.93 14.74
N ASP A 15 12.71 2.85 15.64
CA ASP A 15 12.09 2.91 16.97
C ASP A 15 10.56 3.03 16.88
N VAL A 16 10.07 3.91 16.01
CA VAL A 16 8.62 4.12 15.83
C VAL A 16 7.92 2.89 15.25
N VAL A 17 8.48 2.23 14.25
CA VAL A 17 7.84 1.04 13.68
C VAL A 17 7.81 -0.12 14.65
N GLU A 18 8.88 -0.36 15.39
CA GLU A 18 8.98 -1.47 16.35
C GLU A 18 8.14 -1.21 17.61
N ASN A 19 8.31 -0.04 18.25
CA ASN A 19 7.81 0.22 19.60
C ASN A 19 6.47 0.98 19.65
N ASN A 20 6.06 1.64 18.55
CA ASN A 20 4.78 2.35 18.49
C ASN A 20 3.77 1.64 17.58
N ILE A 21 4.12 1.39 16.31
CA ILE A 21 3.17 0.87 15.32
C ILE A 21 2.97 -0.64 15.52
N LEU A 22 3.97 -1.46 15.23
CA LEU A 22 3.83 -2.92 15.23
C LEU A 22 3.47 -3.45 16.62
N ARG A 23 4.02 -2.84 17.67
CA ARG A 23 3.71 -3.19 19.07
C ARG A 23 2.23 -3.04 19.39
N PHE A 24 1.61 -1.91 18.95
CA PHE A 24 0.16 -1.70 19.14
C PHE A 24 -0.66 -2.82 18.49
N TRP A 25 -0.33 -3.21 17.26
CA TRP A 25 -1.05 -4.25 16.51
C TRP A 25 -0.86 -5.64 17.10
N LEU A 26 0.32 -5.95 17.61
CA LEU A 26 0.60 -7.20 18.31
C LEU A 26 -0.16 -7.31 19.63
N ASP A 27 -0.20 -6.24 20.41
CA ASP A 27 -0.74 -6.26 21.78
C ASP A 27 -2.26 -6.08 21.82
N ARG A 28 -2.85 -5.35 20.86
CA ARG A 28 -4.23 -4.90 20.97
C ARG A 28 -5.16 -5.42 19.90
N MET A 29 -4.65 -5.81 18.71
CA MET A 29 -5.50 -6.10 17.58
C MET A 29 -5.62 -7.59 17.26
N GLN A 30 -4.83 -8.49 17.85
CA GLN A 30 -4.98 -9.92 17.61
C GLN A 30 -6.27 -10.45 18.24
N ASP A 31 -7.15 -11.05 17.43
CA ASP A 31 -8.36 -11.71 17.92
C ASP A 31 -8.07 -13.16 18.28
N HIS A 32 -7.87 -13.41 19.56
CA HIS A 32 -7.59 -14.76 20.07
C HIS A 32 -8.83 -15.63 20.23
N GLU A 33 -10.04 -15.06 20.10
CA GLU A 33 -11.30 -15.76 20.25
C GLU A 33 -11.80 -16.30 18.88
N ASN A 34 -11.75 -15.46 17.83
CA ASN A 34 -12.30 -15.77 16.51
C ASN A 34 -11.23 -15.85 15.40
N GLY A 35 -9.96 -15.69 15.74
CA GLY A 35 -8.85 -15.71 14.77
C GLY A 35 -8.64 -14.39 14.03
N GLY A 36 -7.53 -14.28 13.31
CA GLY A 36 -7.15 -13.06 12.61
C GLY A 36 -6.94 -11.87 13.55
N PHE A 37 -7.46 -10.71 13.14
CA PHE A 37 -7.35 -9.45 13.87
C PHE A 37 -8.74 -8.84 14.07
N TYR A 38 -8.91 -8.05 15.15
CA TYR A 38 -10.14 -7.30 15.39
C TYR A 38 -10.39 -6.25 14.30
N GLY A 39 -11.67 -5.97 14.05
CA GLY A 39 -12.08 -5.04 13.00
C GLY A 39 -11.96 -3.56 13.37
N CYS A 40 -12.04 -3.18 14.67
CA CYS A 40 -12.11 -1.78 15.04
C CYS A 40 -11.63 -1.52 16.49
N ILE A 41 -10.83 -0.47 16.65
CA ILE A 41 -10.66 0.32 17.87
C ILE A 41 -11.05 1.76 17.52
N ASP A 42 -12.03 2.32 18.22
CA ASP A 42 -12.53 3.67 17.95
C ASP A 42 -11.57 4.79 18.39
N SER A 43 -11.94 6.03 18.11
CA SER A 43 -11.17 7.23 18.46
C SER A 43 -10.92 7.39 19.99
N ASN A 44 -11.75 6.78 20.81
CA ASN A 44 -11.60 6.77 22.28
C ASN A 44 -10.73 5.62 22.79
N GLY A 45 -10.20 4.79 21.89
CA GLY A 45 -9.38 3.62 22.20
C GLY A 45 -10.18 2.41 22.70
N VAL A 46 -11.49 2.37 22.47
CA VAL A 46 -12.37 1.25 22.83
C VAL A 46 -12.32 0.19 21.73
N LEU A 47 -12.03 -1.05 22.11
CA LEU A 47 -12.05 -2.20 21.21
C LEU A 47 -13.49 -2.69 21.00
N HIS A 48 -13.94 -2.71 19.75
CA HIS A 48 -15.21 -3.28 19.32
C HIS A 48 -15.01 -4.71 18.83
N LYS A 49 -15.19 -5.69 19.72
CA LYS A 49 -14.89 -7.10 19.43
C LYS A 49 -15.81 -7.74 18.37
N ASP A 50 -16.99 -7.18 18.18
CA ASP A 50 -18.02 -7.61 17.25
C ASP A 50 -18.04 -6.80 15.95
N ALA A 51 -17.07 -5.91 15.75
CA ALA A 51 -16.93 -5.18 14.49
C ALA A 51 -16.59 -6.10 13.33
N GLU A 52 -17.11 -5.77 12.15
CA GLU A 52 -16.77 -6.48 10.92
C GLU A 52 -15.26 -6.38 10.61
N LYS A 53 -14.75 -7.38 9.92
CA LYS A 53 -13.35 -7.46 9.50
C LYS A 53 -13.26 -7.23 8.00
N GLY A 54 -12.57 -6.18 7.59
CA GLY A 54 -12.36 -5.85 6.18
C GLY A 54 -11.24 -6.66 5.53
N ALA A 55 -11.41 -6.99 4.25
CA ALA A 55 -10.34 -7.64 3.48
C ALA A 55 -9.08 -6.76 3.39
N ILE A 56 -9.29 -5.46 3.17
CA ILE A 56 -8.18 -4.47 3.10
C ILE A 56 -7.39 -4.47 4.40
N LEU A 57 -8.05 -4.38 5.55
CA LEU A 57 -7.42 -4.40 6.87
C LEU A 57 -6.52 -5.63 7.03
N ASN A 58 -7.07 -6.83 6.77
CA ASN A 58 -6.34 -8.08 6.98
C ASN A 58 -5.20 -8.27 5.98
N ALA A 59 -5.38 -7.90 4.71
CA ALA A 59 -4.34 -7.97 3.70
C ALA A 59 -3.18 -6.99 3.97
N ARG A 60 -3.49 -5.78 4.44
CA ARG A 60 -2.50 -4.77 4.81
C ARG A 60 -1.73 -5.15 6.07
N ILE A 61 -2.39 -5.78 7.06
CA ILE A 61 -1.71 -6.36 8.23
C ILE A 61 -0.74 -7.47 7.78
N LEU A 62 -1.19 -8.36 6.89
CA LEU A 62 -0.34 -9.40 6.32
C LEU A 62 0.90 -8.81 5.67
N TRP A 63 0.73 -7.78 4.83
CA TRP A 63 1.85 -7.10 4.20
C TRP A 63 2.82 -6.50 5.23
N SER A 64 2.29 -5.74 6.20
CA SER A 64 3.10 -5.02 7.17
C SER A 64 3.98 -5.93 8.03
N PHE A 65 3.41 -7.03 8.54
CA PHE A 65 4.19 -7.97 9.36
C PHE A 65 5.14 -8.84 8.52
N SER A 66 4.79 -9.15 7.28
CA SER A 66 5.69 -9.85 6.35
C SER A 66 6.91 -8.99 5.99
N ALA A 67 6.67 -7.73 5.66
CA ALA A 67 7.73 -6.77 5.36
C ALA A 67 8.59 -6.47 6.61
N ALA A 68 7.97 -6.33 7.79
CA ALA A 68 8.70 -6.16 9.05
C ALA A 68 9.62 -7.36 9.34
N TYR A 69 9.12 -8.60 9.18
CA TYR A 69 9.94 -9.81 9.32
C TYR A 69 11.12 -9.80 8.36
N ARG A 70 10.93 -9.41 7.11
CA ARG A 70 11.97 -9.38 6.07
C ARG A 70 13.01 -8.28 6.29
N VAL A 71 12.56 -7.07 6.65
CA VAL A 71 13.42 -5.87 6.70
C VAL A 71 14.10 -5.72 8.05
N LEU A 72 13.37 -5.90 9.14
CA LEU A 72 13.91 -5.68 10.48
C LEU A 72 14.75 -6.86 10.95
N GLY A 73 14.37 -8.08 10.60
CA GLY A 73 15.16 -9.31 10.79
C GLY A 73 15.86 -9.48 12.14
N GLY A 74 15.43 -8.72 13.13
CA GLY A 74 16.10 -8.37 14.38
C GLY A 74 16.41 -9.51 15.34
N SER A 75 16.25 -9.29 16.65
CA SER A 75 16.42 -10.36 17.64
C SER A 75 15.51 -11.55 17.29
N ALA A 76 15.97 -12.77 17.53
CA ALA A 76 15.21 -13.98 17.20
C ALA A 76 13.79 -13.99 17.81
N ALA A 77 13.55 -13.24 18.88
CA ALA A 77 12.25 -13.12 19.53
C ALA A 77 11.28 -12.21 18.75
N GLU A 78 11.69 -11.00 18.38
CA GLU A 78 10.86 -10.05 17.63
C GLU A 78 10.55 -10.55 16.23
N ALA A 79 11.55 -11.10 15.53
CA ALA A 79 11.35 -11.75 14.24
C ALA A 79 10.32 -12.90 14.33
N SER A 80 10.31 -13.66 15.45
CA SER A 80 9.32 -14.70 15.70
C SER A 80 7.91 -14.14 15.84
N ASP A 81 7.73 -13.01 16.53
CA ASP A 81 6.42 -12.37 16.73
C ASP A 81 5.88 -11.80 15.42
N TYR A 82 6.72 -11.15 14.62
CA TYR A 82 6.31 -10.64 13.29
C TYR A 82 5.91 -11.78 12.35
N LEU A 83 6.70 -12.85 12.30
CA LEU A 83 6.36 -14.02 11.49
C LEU A 83 5.07 -14.69 11.95
N ALA A 84 4.85 -14.81 13.27
CA ALA A 84 3.62 -15.39 13.82
C ALA A 84 2.38 -14.53 13.49
N ALA A 85 2.50 -13.20 13.56
CA ALA A 85 1.44 -12.27 13.18
C ALA A 85 1.16 -12.30 11.67
N ALA A 86 2.20 -12.33 10.83
CA ALA A 86 2.08 -12.46 9.39
C ALA A 86 1.39 -13.79 9.03
N LYS A 87 1.82 -14.91 9.63
CA LYS A 87 1.19 -16.21 9.42
C LYS A 87 -0.28 -16.22 9.84
N ARG A 88 -0.60 -15.64 10.99
CA ARG A 88 -1.99 -15.48 11.45
C ARG A 88 -2.84 -14.72 10.43
N ALA A 89 -2.33 -13.63 9.88
CA ALA A 89 -3.02 -12.84 8.87
C ALA A 89 -3.17 -13.61 7.55
N LYS A 90 -2.11 -14.32 7.10
CA LYS A 90 -2.16 -15.17 5.90
C LYS A 90 -3.21 -16.27 6.02
N ASP A 91 -3.15 -17.05 7.09
CA ASP A 91 -4.06 -18.17 7.29
C ASP A 91 -5.52 -17.65 7.36
N TYR A 92 -5.76 -16.58 8.10
CA TYR A 92 -7.10 -15.99 8.20
C TYR A 92 -7.62 -15.42 6.86
N LEU A 93 -6.75 -14.77 6.07
CA LEU A 93 -7.11 -14.28 4.73
C LEU A 93 -7.51 -15.44 3.81
N ILE A 94 -6.76 -16.54 3.82
CA ILE A 94 -7.04 -17.70 2.99
C ILE A 94 -8.32 -18.41 3.46
N ASP A 95 -8.46 -18.66 4.76
CA ASP A 95 -9.55 -19.46 5.31
C ASP A 95 -10.91 -18.74 5.31
N HIS A 96 -10.93 -17.40 5.40
CA HIS A 96 -12.17 -16.64 5.61
C HIS A 96 -12.50 -15.64 4.50
N PHE A 97 -11.51 -15.11 3.79
CA PHE A 97 -11.76 -14.08 2.75
C PHE A 97 -11.74 -14.63 1.33
N ILE A 98 -10.94 -15.68 1.04
CA ILE A 98 -10.99 -16.29 -0.29
C ILE A 98 -12.35 -16.94 -0.51
N ASP A 99 -13.02 -16.58 -1.60
CA ASP A 99 -14.29 -17.21 -1.97
C ASP A 99 -14.02 -18.58 -2.62
N PRO A 100 -14.42 -19.70 -1.95
CA PRO A 100 -14.12 -21.03 -2.46
C PRO A 100 -14.95 -21.43 -3.69
N ASP A 101 -16.05 -20.73 -3.96
CA ASP A 101 -16.97 -21.06 -5.05
C ASP A 101 -16.63 -20.29 -6.34
N TYR A 102 -16.26 -18.99 -6.19
CA TYR A 102 -16.06 -18.09 -7.32
C TYR A 102 -14.64 -17.52 -7.43
N GLY A 103 -13.80 -17.73 -6.41
CA GLY A 103 -12.48 -17.09 -6.35
C GLY A 103 -12.55 -15.60 -5.97
N GLY A 104 -11.39 -14.92 -5.98
CA GLY A 104 -11.28 -13.56 -5.46
C GLY A 104 -11.44 -13.51 -3.94
N VAL A 105 -11.63 -12.31 -3.38
CA VAL A 105 -11.86 -12.13 -1.94
C VAL A 105 -13.22 -11.48 -1.68
N TYR A 106 -13.85 -11.78 -0.56
CA TYR A 106 -14.98 -11.03 -0.03
C TYR A 106 -14.52 -9.64 0.42
N TRP A 107 -15.41 -8.65 0.31
CA TRP A 107 -15.12 -7.30 0.80
C TRP A 107 -14.97 -7.26 2.32
N SER A 108 -15.90 -7.94 3.02
CA SER A 108 -15.81 -8.09 4.48
C SER A 108 -16.41 -9.41 4.97
N VAL A 109 -15.99 -9.78 6.19
CA VAL A 109 -16.56 -10.87 6.97
C VAL A 109 -17.03 -10.33 8.32
N ASP A 110 -17.95 -11.01 8.96
CA ASP A 110 -18.34 -10.66 10.33
C ASP A 110 -17.19 -10.97 11.32
N TYR A 111 -17.36 -10.57 12.57
CA TYR A 111 -16.34 -10.78 13.60
C TYR A 111 -15.97 -12.25 13.81
N GLN A 112 -16.81 -13.20 13.42
CA GLN A 112 -16.57 -14.66 13.50
C GLN A 112 -15.96 -15.24 12.22
N GLY A 113 -15.71 -14.42 11.20
CA GLY A 113 -15.12 -14.85 9.94
C GLY A 113 -16.11 -15.38 8.90
N ARG A 114 -17.43 -15.17 9.07
CA ARG A 114 -18.42 -15.55 8.07
C ARG A 114 -18.58 -14.43 7.04
N PRO A 115 -18.71 -14.77 5.73
CA PRO A 115 -18.91 -13.75 4.69
C PRO A 115 -20.06 -12.80 5.02
N LEU A 116 -19.82 -11.49 4.98
CA LEU A 116 -20.79 -10.44 5.28
C LEU A 116 -21.11 -9.64 4.02
N ASP A 117 -20.16 -8.88 3.48
CA ASP A 117 -20.27 -8.29 2.17
C ASP A 117 -19.42 -9.08 1.17
N THR A 118 -20.08 -9.70 0.21
CA THR A 118 -19.44 -10.64 -0.71
C THR A 118 -19.06 -10.02 -2.05
N ARG A 119 -19.30 -8.71 -2.26
CA ARG A 119 -18.87 -8.01 -3.50
C ARG A 119 -17.35 -8.19 -3.71
N LYS A 120 -16.96 -8.14 -4.96
CA LYS A 120 -15.56 -8.25 -5.39
C LYS A 120 -15.02 -6.86 -5.74
N GLN A 121 -14.41 -6.20 -4.77
CA GLN A 121 -13.69 -4.96 -5.00
C GLN A 121 -12.25 -5.27 -5.45
N PHE A 122 -11.87 -4.85 -6.65
CA PHE A 122 -10.54 -5.18 -7.18
C PHE A 122 -9.41 -4.49 -6.40
N TYR A 123 -9.70 -3.38 -5.76
CA TYR A 123 -8.85 -2.76 -4.76
C TYR A 123 -8.47 -3.74 -3.62
N ALA A 124 -9.45 -4.44 -3.05
CA ALA A 124 -9.21 -5.41 -1.98
C ALA A 124 -8.47 -6.65 -2.48
N ILE A 125 -8.80 -7.12 -3.69
CA ILE A 125 -8.09 -8.24 -4.33
C ILE A 125 -6.62 -7.85 -4.57
N GLY A 126 -6.36 -6.61 -5.00
CA GLY A 126 -5.01 -6.06 -5.13
C GLY A 126 -4.23 -6.15 -3.82
N PHE A 127 -4.80 -5.70 -2.70
CA PHE A 127 -4.13 -5.81 -1.41
C PHE A 127 -3.93 -7.25 -0.95
N ALA A 128 -4.84 -8.17 -1.25
CA ALA A 128 -4.63 -9.58 -0.98
C ALA A 128 -3.43 -10.14 -1.77
N ILE A 129 -3.29 -9.80 -3.05
CA ILE A 129 -2.10 -10.14 -3.86
C ILE A 129 -0.84 -9.55 -3.21
N TYR A 130 -0.90 -8.29 -2.75
CA TYR A 130 0.23 -7.60 -2.15
C TYR A 130 0.71 -8.27 -0.86
N GLY A 131 -0.22 -8.54 0.06
CA GLY A 131 0.11 -9.21 1.33
C GLY A 131 0.64 -10.62 1.12
N LEU A 132 -0.01 -11.42 0.27
CA LEU A 132 0.41 -12.80 -0.01
C LEU A 132 1.76 -12.87 -0.73
N SER A 133 2.00 -11.99 -1.71
CA SER A 133 3.29 -11.93 -2.41
C SER A 133 4.42 -11.45 -1.50
N GLU A 134 4.16 -10.52 -0.57
CA GLU A 134 5.17 -10.12 0.41
C GLU A 134 5.46 -11.22 1.43
N TYR A 135 4.44 -11.95 1.88
CA TYR A 135 4.64 -13.11 2.73
C TYR A 135 5.48 -14.21 2.04
N ALA A 136 5.15 -14.52 0.78
CA ALA A 136 5.93 -15.46 -0.02
C ALA A 136 7.39 -14.98 -0.21
N ARG A 137 7.59 -13.69 -0.45
CA ARG A 137 8.90 -13.05 -0.57
C ARG A 137 9.71 -13.14 0.72
N ALA A 138 9.05 -12.94 1.87
CA ALA A 138 9.68 -12.98 3.19
C ALA A 138 10.01 -14.39 3.69
N THR A 139 9.24 -15.41 3.28
CA THR A 139 9.30 -16.75 3.87
C THR A 139 9.62 -17.86 2.87
N GLY A 140 9.44 -17.63 1.58
CA GLY A 140 9.48 -18.65 0.53
C GLY A 140 8.23 -19.54 0.48
N ASP A 141 7.13 -19.11 1.12
CA ASP A 141 5.88 -19.89 1.19
C ASP A 141 5.23 -20.02 -0.20
N ARG A 142 5.20 -21.24 -0.70
CA ARG A 142 4.63 -21.55 -2.02
C ARG A 142 3.12 -21.39 -2.07
N GLU A 143 2.41 -21.73 -1.01
CA GLU A 143 0.96 -21.61 -0.94
C GLU A 143 0.54 -20.15 -1.08
N ALA A 144 1.20 -19.24 -0.36
CA ALA A 144 0.93 -17.82 -0.47
C ALA A 144 1.19 -17.28 -1.90
N LEU A 145 2.27 -17.73 -2.55
CA LEU A 145 2.55 -17.36 -3.94
C LEU A 145 1.48 -17.89 -4.90
N ASP A 146 1.04 -19.15 -4.73
CA ASP A 146 0.01 -19.73 -5.60
C ASP A 146 -1.33 -18.99 -5.47
N TYR A 147 -1.73 -18.60 -4.24
CA TYR A 147 -2.90 -17.75 -4.04
C TYR A 147 -2.73 -16.35 -4.63
N ALA A 148 -1.56 -15.73 -4.49
CA ALA A 148 -1.30 -14.42 -5.09
C ALA A 148 -1.42 -14.47 -6.62
N ILE A 149 -0.90 -15.52 -7.28
CA ILE A 149 -1.03 -15.73 -8.72
C ILE A 149 -2.50 -15.99 -9.11
N ALA A 150 -3.22 -16.82 -8.37
CA ALA A 150 -4.63 -17.08 -8.65
C ALA A 150 -5.49 -15.80 -8.54
N LEU A 151 -5.22 -14.94 -7.54
CA LEU A 151 -5.89 -13.65 -7.41
C LEU A 151 -5.51 -12.67 -8.53
N TYR A 152 -4.24 -12.66 -8.97
CA TYR A 152 -3.84 -11.94 -10.16
C TYR A 152 -4.66 -12.38 -11.39
N GLU A 153 -4.82 -13.68 -11.60
CA GLU A 153 -5.61 -14.22 -12.70
C GLU A 153 -7.08 -13.79 -12.60
N CYS A 154 -7.67 -13.76 -11.40
CA CYS A 154 -9.02 -13.23 -11.18
C CYS A 154 -9.13 -11.75 -11.60
N VAL A 155 -8.15 -10.91 -11.28
CA VAL A 155 -8.16 -9.49 -11.69
C VAL A 155 -8.06 -9.37 -13.21
N GLU A 156 -7.16 -10.11 -13.86
CA GLU A 156 -6.99 -10.07 -15.31
C GLU A 156 -8.21 -10.63 -16.07
N GLU A 157 -8.92 -11.57 -15.49
CA GLU A 157 -10.12 -12.16 -16.12
C GLU A 157 -11.34 -11.25 -15.97
N HIS A 158 -11.57 -10.68 -14.78
CA HIS A 158 -12.84 -10.06 -14.43
C HIS A 158 -12.80 -8.53 -14.33
N ALA A 159 -11.62 -7.92 -14.05
CA ALA A 159 -11.50 -6.47 -13.98
C ALA A 159 -11.01 -5.84 -15.28
N PHE A 160 -10.18 -6.55 -16.05
CA PHE A 160 -9.51 -5.97 -17.19
C PHE A 160 -10.50 -5.68 -18.35
N ASP A 161 -10.66 -4.41 -18.69
CA ASP A 161 -11.47 -3.95 -19.81
C ASP A 161 -10.71 -4.15 -21.14
N ARG A 162 -11.14 -5.15 -21.90
CA ARG A 162 -10.50 -5.52 -23.17
C ARG A 162 -10.85 -4.58 -24.34
N GLU A 163 -11.88 -3.76 -24.18
CA GLU A 163 -12.33 -2.83 -25.22
C GLU A 163 -11.59 -1.49 -25.13
N HIS A 164 -11.51 -0.94 -23.90
CA HIS A 164 -10.97 0.41 -23.69
C HIS A 164 -9.68 0.42 -22.85
N ASN A 165 -9.17 -0.75 -22.47
CA ASN A 165 -8.05 -0.89 -21.54
C ASN A 165 -8.39 -0.45 -20.10
N GLY A 166 -7.54 -0.82 -19.13
CA GLY A 166 -7.72 -0.50 -17.72
C GLY A 166 -8.57 -1.50 -16.95
N TYR A 167 -8.85 -1.19 -15.69
CA TYR A 167 -9.48 -2.10 -14.76
C TYR A 167 -10.72 -1.45 -14.13
N ILE A 168 -11.82 -2.20 -14.05
CA ILE A 168 -13.05 -1.74 -13.37
C ILE A 168 -12.92 -1.85 -11.85
N GLU A 169 -13.81 -1.13 -11.13
CA GLU A 169 -13.76 -1.04 -9.66
C GLU A 169 -14.22 -2.31 -8.96
N ALA A 170 -15.37 -2.88 -9.39
CA ALA A 170 -16.02 -3.96 -8.67
C ALA A 170 -16.92 -4.83 -9.52
N CYS A 171 -17.19 -6.04 -9.00
CA CYS A 171 -18.21 -6.97 -9.48
C CYS A 171 -19.04 -7.52 -8.32
N SER A 172 -20.21 -8.11 -8.63
CA SER A 172 -20.91 -8.95 -7.67
C SER A 172 -20.08 -10.17 -7.28
N ARG A 173 -20.54 -10.94 -6.30
CA ARG A 173 -19.87 -12.18 -5.87
C ARG A 173 -19.57 -13.12 -7.04
N GLU A 174 -20.53 -13.24 -7.96
CA GLU A 174 -20.52 -14.14 -9.13
C GLU A 174 -19.90 -13.46 -10.38
N TRP A 175 -19.15 -12.37 -10.20
CA TRP A 175 -18.50 -11.58 -11.25
C TRP A 175 -19.48 -10.86 -12.19
N GLY A 176 -20.74 -10.66 -11.75
CA GLY A 176 -21.74 -9.88 -12.47
C GLY A 176 -21.52 -8.38 -12.33
N LYS A 177 -22.18 -7.61 -13.20
CA LYS A 177 -22.16 -6.14 -13.14
C LYS A 177 -22.83 -5.62 -11.87
N MET A 178 -22.35 -4.50 -11.38
CA MET A 178 -22.91 -3.74 -10.26
C MET A 178 -23.23 -2.32 -10.70
N ASP A 179 -24.33 -1.77 -10.17
CA ASP A 179 -24.71 -0.37 -10.41
C ASP A 179 -23.92 0.59 -9.51
N ASP A 180 -23.59 0.17 -8.29
CA ASP A 180 -22.75 0.91 -7.36
C ASP A 180 -21.43 0.17 -7.17
N MET A 181 -20.37 0.73 -7.74
CA MET A 181 -19.02 0.17 -7.70
C MET A 181 -18.10 0.94 -6.75
N ARG A 182 -18.60 1.93 -6.00
CA ARG A 182 -17.78 2.77 -5.11
C ARG A 182 -17.04 1.94 -4.06
N LEU A 183 -15.81 2.36 -3.76
CA LEU A 183 -15.04 1.84 -2.63
C LEU A 183 -15.66 2.27 -1.29
N SER A 184 -16.09 3.52 -1.22
CA SER A 184 -16.72 4.13 -0.04
C SER A 184 -17.88 5.04 -0.43
N GLU A 185 -18.71 5.44 0.54
CA GLU A 185 -19.79 6.40 0.32
C GLU A 185 -19.29 7.80 -0.06
N LEU A 186 -18.02 8.09 0.20
CA LEU A 186 -17.41 9.38 -0.11
C LEU A 186 -16.92 9.47 -1.56
N ASP A 187 -16.77 8.32 -2.23
CA ASP A 187 -16.28 8.28 -3.61
C ASP A 187 -17.39 8.57 -4.61
N ALA A 188 -17.02 9.13 -5.75
CA ALA A 188 -17.90 9.22 -6.91
C ALA A 188 -18.07 7.83 -7.54
N ASN A 189 -19.32 7.52 -7.98
CA ASN A 189 -19.60 6.23 -8.61
C ASN A 189 -19.21 6.23 -10.09
N PHE A 190 -18.01 5.79 -10.37
CA PHE A 190 -17.48 5.62 -11.71
C PHE A 190 -16.91 4.21 -11.89
N PRO A 191 -16.90 3.67 -13.10
CA PRO A 191 -16.41 2.31 -13.36
C PRO A 191 -14.88 2.17 -13.26
N LYS A 192 -14.12 3.25 -13.35
CA LYS A 192 -12.66 3.27 -13.22
C LYS A 192 -12.21 4.42 -12.35
N SER A 193 -11.24 4.18 -11.48
CA SER A 193 -10.60 5.22 -10.67
C SER A 193 -9.07 5.13 -10.74
N GLN A 194 -8.43 6.27 -10.51
CA GLN A 194 -7.00 6.34 -10.27
C GLN A 194 -6.59 5.47 -9.07
N ASN A 195 -7.38 5.51 -7.99
CA ASN A 195 -7.08 4.84 -6.73
C ASN A 195 -7.00 3.30 -6.90
N THR A 196 -7.99 2.68 -7.56
CA THR A 196 -7.95 1.23 -7.83
C THR A 196 -6.78 0.87 -8.75
N HIS A 197 -6.47 1.66 -9.78
CA HIS A 197 -5.31 1.40 -10.63
C HIS A 197 -3.98 1.53 -9.86
N LEU A 198 -3.87 2.48 -8.92
CA LEU A 198 -2.69 2.63 -8.08
C LEU A 198 -2.48 1.40 -7.18
N HIS A 199 -3.56 0.86 -6.63
CA HIS A 199 -3.50 -0.32 -5.79
C HIS A 199 -3.66 -1.65 -6.55
N ILE A 200 -3.54 -1.62 -7.89
CA ILE A 200 -3.24 -2.76 -8.76
C ILE A 200 -1.78 -2.75 -9.23
N ILE A 201 -1.21 -1.58 -9.61
CA ILE A 201 0.21 -1.50 -10.02
C ILE A 201 1.16 -1.89 -8.89
N GLU A 202 0.85 -1.48 -7.67
CA GLU A 202 1.64 -1.77 -6.48
C GLU A 202 1.76 -3.29 -6.20
N PRO A 203 0.66 -4.06 -6.05
CA PRO A 203 0.74 -5.51 -5.86
C PRO A 203 1.33 -6.25 -7.06
N TYR A 204 1.09 -5.81 -8.29
CA TYR A 204 1.69 -6.42 -9.46
C TYR A 204 3.20 -6.22 -9.50
N THR A 205 3.67 -5.06 -9.07
CA THR A 205 5.10 -4.78 -8.88
C THR A 205 5.73 -5.75 -7.88
N ASN A 206 5.08 -5.94 -6.73
CA ASN A 206 5.61 -6.82 -5.68
C ASN A 206 5.52 -8.30 -6.06
N LEU A 207 4.43 -8.73 -6.71
CA LEU A 207 4.28 -10.11 -7.21
C LEU A 207 5.37 -10.43 -8.26
N TYR A 208 5.60 -9.52 -9.21
CA TYR A 208 6.65 -9.70 -10.22
C TYR A 208 8.05 -9.77 -9.60
N ARG A 209 8.32 -8.89 -8.62
CA ARG A 209 9.57 -8.92 -7.84
C ARG A 209 9.74 -10.23 -7.08
N CYS A 210 8.71 -10.66 -6.35
CA CYS A 210 8.71 -11.90 -5.58
C CYS A 210 9.06 -13.11 -6.46
N ILE A 211 8.40 -13.26 -7.60
CA ILE A 211 8.66 -14.36 -8.54
C ILE A 211 10.11 -14.32 -9.05
N ARG A 212 10.62 -13.16 -9.41
CA ARG A 212 12.01 -13.01 -9.89
C ARG A 212 13.03 -13.38 -8.81
N GLU A 213 12.82 -12.91 -7.57
CA GLU A 213 13.71 -13.22 -6.44
C GLU A 213 13.69 -14.72 -6.11
N MET A 214 12.52 -15.34 -6.06
CA MET A 214 12.38 -16.77 -5.79
C MET A 214 12.99 -17.64 -6.89
N GLN A 215 12.82 -17.29 -8.17
CA GLN A 215 13.45 -17.99 -9.28
C GLN A 215 14.98 -17.83 -9.29
N ALA A 216 15.48 -16.64 -9.01
CA ALA A 216 16.92 -16.39 -8.90
C ALA A 216 17.54 -17.23 -7.76
N ALA A 217 16.85 -17.33 -6.63
CA ALA A 217 17.26 -18.17 -5.50
C ALA A 217 17.33 -19.66 -5.87
N THR A 218 16.35 -20.17 -6.63
CA THR A 218 16.33 -21.55 -7.11
C THR A 218 17.54 -21.88 -8.00
N THR A 219 17.94 -20.94 -8.88
CA THR A 219 19.05 -21.15 -9.82
C THR A 219 20.43 -21.05 -9.15
N CYS A 220 20.56 -20.29 -8.09
CA CYS A 220 21.84 -20.04 -7.42
C CYS A 220 22.12 -20.93 -6.20
N ASN A 221 21.20 -21.83 -5.80
CA ASN A 221 21.24 -22.58 -4.54
C ASN A 221 21.49 -21.71 -3.28
N TYR A 222 21.19 -20.41 -3.36
CA TYR A 222 21.44 -19.45 -2.30
C TYR A 222 20.27 -18.50 -2.17
N VAL A 223 19.59 -18.53 -1.02
CA VAL A 223 18.62 -17.53 -0.60
C VAL A 223 19.23 -16.76 0.56
N PRO A 224 19.52 -15.48 0.39
CA PRO A 224 19.92 -14.62 1.51
C PRO A 224 18.67 -14.18 2.29
N VAL A 225 18.04 -15.10 3.02
CA VAL A 225 17.12 -14.77 4.11
C VAL A 225 17.82 -15.19 5.38
N LEU A 226 17.93 -14.29 6.35
CA LEU A 226 18.57 -14.47 7.64
C LEU A 226 18.35 -15.88 8.23
N GLY A 227 19.29 -16.77 8.02
CA GLY A 227 19.43 -18.03 8.75
C GLY A 227 18.60 -19.23 8.28
N SER A 228 17.86 -19.19 7.18
CA SER A 228 17.13 -20.34 6.65
C SER A 228 17.53 -20.67 5.20
N VAL A 229 17.99 -21.90 4.99
CA VAL A 229 18.12 -22.49 3.64
C VAL A 229 16.72 -22.94 3.26
N LEU A 230 16.01 -22.17 2.43
CA LEU A 230 14.73 -22.62 1.88
C LEU A 230 14.99 -23.63 0.77
N PRO A 231 14.35 -24.81 0.81
CA PRO A 231 14.32 -25.71 -0.33
C PRO A 231 13.38 -25.10 -1.36
N VAL A 232 13.92 -24.43 -2.38
CA VAL A 232 13.09 -23.73 -3.36
C VAL A 232 13.12 -24.47 -4.68
N ASP A 233 12.18 -25.37 -4.88
CA ASP A 233 11.76 -25.85 -6.20
C ASP A 233 10.56 -25.03 -6.70
N VAL A 234 10.63 -23.69 -6.61
CA VAL A 234 9.56 -22.83 -7.11
C VAL A 234 9.80 -22.53 -8.58
N VAL A 235 9.12 -23.26 -9.44
CA VAL A 235 9.07 -22.96 -10.87
C VAL A 235 7.72 -22.31 -11.18
N VAL A 236 7.72 -21.00 -11.39
CA VAL A 236 6.58 -20.31 -12.00
C VAL A 236 6.74 -20.40 -13.52
N PRO A 237 5.68 -20.80 -14.27
CA PRO A 237 5.76 -20.86 -15.73
C PRO A 237 6.19 -19.53 -16.33
N MET A 238 7.09 -19.58 -17.32
CA MET A 238 7.58 -18.39 -18.04
C MET A 238 6.45 -17.58 -18.67
N GLU A 239 5.37 -18.25 -19.09
CA GLU A 239 4.17 -17.60 -19.63
C GLU A 239 3.46 -16.75 -18.56
N THR A 240 3.28 -17.27 -17.34
CA THR A 240 2.67 -16.52 -16.23
C THR A 240 3.50 -15.29 -15.89
N MET A 241 4.82 -15.46 -15.79
CA MET A 241 5.72 -14.35 -15.53
C MET A 241 5.67 -13.27 -16.61
N ALA A 242 5.66 -13.70 -17.90
CA ALA A 242 5.55 -12.77 -19.02
C ALA A 242 4.19 -12.02 -19.05
N ARG A 243 3.09 -12.67 -18.62
CA ARG A 243 1.78 -12.01 -18.47
C ARG A 243 1.82 -10.95 -17.39
N ILE A 244 2.36 -11.26 -16.21
CA ILE A 244 2.48 -10.29 -15.11
C ILE A 244 3.36 -9.11 -15.53
N GLU A 245 4.49 -9.35 -16.21
CA GLU A 245 5.32 -8.29 -16.76
C GLU A 245 4.56 -7.42 -17.76
N GLY A 246 3.77 -8.05 -18.64
CA GLY A 246 2.93 -7.36 -19.63
C GLY A 246 1.87 -6.47 -18.96
N SER A 247 1.17 -6.99 -17.94
CA SER A 247 0.17 -6.25 -17.17
C SER A 247 0.80 -5.07 -16.41
N LEU A 248 1.97 -5.26 -15.78
CA LEU A 248 2.69 -4.19 -15.10
C LEU A 248 3.12 -3.08 -16.09
N ARG A 249 3.62 -3.45 -17.25
CA ARG A 249 3.98 -2.52 -18.33
C ARG A 249 2.75 -1.75 -18.83
N ASN A 250 1.62 -2.43 -18.95
CA ASN A 250 0.36 -1.81 -19.36
C ASN A 250 -0.15 -0.82 -18.30
N LEU A 251 -0.07 -1.14 -17.02
CA LEU A 251 -0.46 -0.23 -15.92
C LEU A 251 0.37 1.05 -15.94
N ILE A 252 1.69 0.98 -16.16
CA ILE A 252 2.54 2.17 -16.36
C ILE A 252 2.02 3.00 -17.54
N THR A 253 1.61 2.35 -18.63
CA THR A 253 1.03 3.04 -19.81
C THR A 253 -0.31 3.70 -19.45
N ILE A 254 -1.17 3.01 -18.69
CA ILE A 254 -2.46 3.56 -18.25
C ILE A 254 -2.25 4.84 -17.44
N PHE A 255 -1.31 4.84 -16.48
CA PHE A 255 -1.00 6.03 -15.72
C PHE A 255 -0.50 7.18 -16.59
N THR A 256 0.43 6.91 -17.51
CA THR A 256 1.04 7.96 -18.32
C THR A 256 0.14 8.51 -19.43
N ASP A 257 -0.77 7.70 -19.96
CA ASP A 257 -1.52 8.04 -21.17
C ASP A 257 -2.99 8.39 -20.89
N TYR A 258 -3.58 7.93 -19.76
CA TYR A 258 -4.99 8.17 -19.42
C TYR A 258 -5.18 8.91 -18.09
N ILE A 259 -4.50 8.48 -17.01
CA ILE A 259 -4.75 8.98 -15.66
C ILE A 259 -4.03 10.31 -15.42
N LEU A 260 -2.78 10.45 -15.87
CA LEU A 260 -2.03 11.68 -15.73
C LEU A 260 -2.67 12.80 -16.56
N ASN A 261 -2.92 13.93 -15.92
CA ASN A 261 -3.34 15.14 -16.62
C ASN A 261 -2.09 15.85 -17.18
N PRO A 262 -1.91 15.91 -18.51
CA PRO A 262 -0.68 16.45 -19.09
C PRO A 262 -0.55 17.98 -18.95
N ALA A 263 -1.61 18.69 -18.57
CA ALA A 263 -1.59 20.14 -18.38
C ALA A 263 -1.26 20.57 -16.96
N THR A 264 -1.68 19.76 -15.97
CA THR A 264 -1.51 20.08 -14.54
C THR A 264 -0.48 19.20 -13.85
N HIS A 265 -0.17 18.03 -14.42
CA HIS A 265 0.64 16.94 -13.85
C HIS A 265 0.06 16.31 -12.57
N HIS A 266 -1.20 16.62 -12.21
CA HIS A 266 -1.97 15.88 -11.22
C HIS A 266 -2.61 14.66 -11.85
N LEU A 267 -3.02 13.70 -11.02
CA LEU A 267 -3.81 12.55 -11.46
C LEU A 267 -5.29 12.94 -11.51
N ASP A 268 -5.97 12.65 -12.62
CA ASP A 268 -7.43 12.68 -12.66
C ASP A 268 -7.96 11.45 -11.93
N LEU A 269 -9.04 11.59 -11.13
CA LEU A 269 -9.38 10.56 -10.14
C LEU A 269 -10.40 9.53 -10.65
N PHE A 270 -11.39 9.93 -11.45
CA PHE A 270 -12.52 9.08 -11.86
C PHE A 270 -12.76 9.15 -13.36
N PHE A 271 -13.13 8.01 -13.95
CA PHE A 271 -13.29 7.87 -15.39
C PHE A 271 -14.47 6.98 -15.74
N GLU A 272 -15.13 7.28 -16.87
CA GLU A 272 -16.03 6.36 -17.56
C GLU A 272 -15.26 5.18 -18.16
N MET A 273 -15.97 4.19 -18.68
CA MET A 273 -15.35 3.01 -19.29
C MET A 273 -14.36 3.37 -20.41
N ASP A 274 -14.66 4.37 -21.22
CA ASP A 274 -13.87 4.84 -22.37
C ASP A 274 -12.78 5.86 -21.99
N TRP A 275 -12.48 6.03 -20.71
CA TRP A 275 -11.56 7.01 -20.16
C TRP A 275 -12.02 8.47 -20.26
N THR A 276 -13.28 8.72 -20.61
CA THR A 276 -13.83 10.06 -20.43
C THR A 276 -13.74 10.44 -18.95
N ARG A 277 -13.13 11.57 -18.66
CA ARG A 277 -12.91 12.04 -17.29
C ARG A 277 -14.24 12.32 -16.61
N GLY A 278 -14.38 11.87 -15.37
CA GLY A 278 -15.52 12.16 -14.51
C GLY A 278 -15.66 13.67 -14.26
N ALA A 279 -16.88 14.09 -13.91
CA ALA A 279 -17.14 15.46 -13.54
C ALA A 279 -16.41 15.83 -12.24
N GLY A 280 -15.84 17.04 -12.22
CA GLY A 280 -15.14 17.59 -11.06
C GLY A 280 -13.61 17.56 -11.23
N ARG A 281 -13.00 18.67 -10.81
CA ARG A 281 -11.55 18.83 -10.81
C ARG A 281 -11.04 18.70 -9.38
N LEU A 282 -10.84 17.44 -8.96
CA LEU A 282 -10.22 17.11 -7.68
C LEU A 282 -8.72 16.95 -7.88
N GLU A 283 -7.92 17.61 -7.04
CA GLU A 283 -6.48 17.39 -6.90
C GLU A 283 -6.24 16.67 -5.56
N SER A 284 -5.84 15.41 -5.57
CA SER A 284 -5.49 14.66 -4.36
C SER A 284 -3.98 14.61 -4.22
N TYR A 285 -3.44 15.46 -3.36
CA TYR A 285 -2.00 15.65 -3.20
C TYR A 285 -1.32 14.42 -2.60
N GLY A 286 -2.03 13.71 -1.70
CA GLY A 286 -1.58 12.47 -1.13
C GLY A 286 -1.39 11.38 -2.21
N HIS A 287 -2.37 11.20 -3.09
CA HIS A 287 -2.28 10.22 -4.18
C HIS A 287 -1.25 10.61 -5.24
N ASP A 288 -1.07 11.89 -5.53
CA ASP A 288 -0.04 12.35 -6.45
C ASP A 288 1.35 11.96 -5.95
N ILE A 289 1.67 12.31 -4.69
CA ILE A 289 3.00 12.00 -4.14
C ILE A 289 3.19 10.48 -3.96
N GLU A 290 2.16 9.72 -3.59
CA GLU A 290 2.20 8.26 -3.52
C GLU A 290 2.45 7.65 -4.90
N CYS A 291 1.70 8.06 -5.92
CA CYS A 291 1.90 7.59 -7.30
C CYS A 291 3.31 7.88 -7.81
N SER A 292 3.90 9.02 -7.43
CA SER A 292 5.23 9.40 -7.90
C SER A 292 6.31 8.37 -7.56
N TRP A 293 6.24 7.74 -6.39
CA TRP A 293 7.23 6.75 -6.01
C TRP A 293 6.81 5.31 -6.35
N LEU A 294 5.51 4.96 -6.26
CA LEU A 294 5.02 3.63 -6.65
C LEU A 294 5.23 3.34 -8.13
N MET A 295 4.94 4.32 -8.99
CA MET A 295 5.17 4.22 -10.43
C MET A 295 6.65 4.12 -10.77
N HIS A 296 7.51 4.86 -10.04
CA HIS A 296 8.95 4.76 -10.20
C HIS A 296 9.46 3.36 -9.80
N GLU A 297 9.00 2.84 -8.67
CA GLU A 297 9.32 1.50 -8.21
C GLU A 297 8.90 0.43 -9.23
N ALA A 298 7.69 0.54 -9.79
CA ALA A 298 7.22 -0.36 -10.85
C ALA A 298 8.17 -0.37 -12.06
N ALA A 299 8.63 0.78 -12.51
CA ALA A 299 9.56 0.90 -13.63
C ALA A 299 10.95 0.35 -13.30
N LEU A 300 11.44 0.55 -12.07
CA LEU A 300 12.71 -0.03 -11.59
C LEU A 300 12.64 -1.56 -11.55
N VAL A 301 11.56 -2.12 -11.02
CA VAL A 301 11.35 -3.58 -10.94
C VAL A 301 11.17 -4.20 -12.31
N LEU A 302 10.47 -3.52 -13.22
CA LEU A 302 10.34 -3.96 -14.62
C LEU A 302 11.71 -4.06 -15.32
N GLY A 303 12.63 -3.16 -15.01
CA GLY A 303 14.00 -3.19 -15.50
C GLY A 303 14.20 -2.74 -16.95
N ASP A 304 13.16 -2.24 -17.62
CA ASP A 304 13.23 -1.70 -18.98
C ASP A 304 13.70 -0.25 -18.97
N GLN A 305 14.92 -0.02 -19.45
CA GLN A 305 15.55 1.31 -19.43
C GLN A 305 14.80 2.39 -20.24
N LYS A 306 14.00 2.00 -21.24
CA LYS A 306 13.21 2.94 -22.03
C LYS A 306 11.97 3.39 -21.24
N VAL A 307 11.31 2.45 -20.59
CA VAL A 307 10.17 2.72 -19.70
C VAL A 307 10.64 3.55 -18.51
N LEU A 308 11.74 3.14 -17.87
CA LEU A 308 12.29 3.86 -16.71
C LEU A 308 12.55 5.33 -17.02
N ARG A 309 13.24 5.66 -18.11
CA ARG A 309 13.49 7.07 -18.49
C ARG A 309 12.21 7.88 -18.71
N LYS A 310 11.15 7.28 -19.30
CA LYS A 310 9.84 7.95 -19.45
C LYS A 310 9.22 8.23 -18.08
N VAL A 311 9.23 7.22 -17.21
CA VAL A 311 8.65 7.29 -15.87
C VAL A 311 9.41 8.27 -14.98
N GLU A 312 10.74 8.30 -15.00
CA GLU A 312 11.57 9.24 -14.23
C GLU A 312 11.25 10.72 -14.53
N GLN A 313 10.85 11.05 -15.76
CA GLN A 313 10.36 12.39 -16.06
C GLN A 313 9.00 12.64 -15.42
N VAL A 314 8.04 11.72 -15.63
CA VAL A 314 6.66 11.86 -15.15
C VAL A 314 6.61 11.94 -13.62
N VAL A 315 7.31 11.09 -12.91
CA VAL A 315 7.25 11.06 -11.43
C VAL A 315 7.79 12.34 -10.79
N ARG A 316 8.77 13.00 -11.41
CA ARG A 316 9.25 14.31 -10.96
C ARG A 316 8.22 15.41 -11.17
N GLU A 317 7.48 15.37 -12.29
CA GLU A 317 6.44 16.33 -12.60
C GLU A 317 5.23 16.15 -11.66
N VAL A 318 4.80 14.91 -11.40
CA VAL A 318 3.72 14.58 -10.46
C VAL A 318 4.08 14.99 -9.02
N ALA A 319 5.28 14.61 -8.56
CA ALA A 319 5.74 15.03 -7.23
C ALA A 319 5.81 16.55 -7.09
N LYS A 320 6.23 17.27 -8.14
CA LYS A 320 6.22 18.72 -8.12
C LYS A 320 4.79 19.29 -8.11
N ALA A 321 3.85 18.68 -8.81
CA ALA A 321 2.45 19.11 -8.78
C ALA A 321 1.86 18.99 -7.36
N SER A 322 2.19 17.90 -6.62
CA SER A 322 1.73 17.72 -5.23
C SER A 322 2.23 18.78 -4.25
N GLU A 323 3.26 19.59 -4.60
CA GLU A 323 3.74 20.71 -3.76
C GLU A 323 2.65 21.73 -3.44
N LYS A 324 1.60 21.83 -4.24
CA LYS A 324 0.45 22.71 -3.95
C LYS A 324 -0.21 22.37 -2.61
N GLY A 325 -0.20 21.10 -2.21
CA GLY A 325 -0.72 20.67 -0.92
C GLY A 325 0.27 20.82 0.24
N LEU A 326 1.55 21.17 -0.04
CA LEU A 326 2.59 21.20 0.97
C LEU A 326 2.52 22.48 1.82
N ARG A 327 2.52 22.33 3.14
CA ARG A 327 2.55 23.43 4.10
C ARG A 327 3.98 23.79 4.52
N PRO A 328 4.19 24.99 5.09
CA PRO A 328 5.53 25.42 5.51
C PRO A 328 6.19 24.54 6.58
N ASP A 329 5.39 23.87 7.41
CA ASP A 329 5.84 22.92 8.44
C ASP A 329 6.23 21.54 7.88
N GLY A 330 6.03 21.34 6.57
CA GLY A 330 6.33 20.09 5.88
C GLY A 330 5.15 19.13 5.78
N SER A 331 4.04 19.38 6.47
CA SER A 331 2.80 18.60 6.31
C SER A 331 2.16 18.84 4.95
N MET A 332 1.31 17.89 4.53
CA MET A 332 0.58 17.97 3.26
C MET A 332 -0.92 17.84 3.53
N ILE A 333 -1.73 18.74 2.97
CA ILE A 333 -3.19 18.67 3.02
C ILE A 333 -3.70 17.53 2.13
N HIS A 334 -4.93 17.07 2.39
CA HIS A 334 -5.49 15.91 1.72
C HIS A 334 -5.79 16.21 0.25
N GLU A 335 -6.73 17.12 -0.03
CA GLU A 335 -7.17 17.38 -1.40
C GLU A 335 -7.80 18.76 -1.59
N ALA A 336 -7.99 19.16 -2.84
CA ALA A 336 -8.72 20.36 -3.20
C ALA A 336 -9.69 20.11 -4.36
N ASN A 337 -10.91 20.60 -4.22
CA ASN A 337 -11.91 20.64 -5.29
C ASN A 337 -11.87 22.00 -5.96
N LEU A 338 -11.32 22.07 -7.16
CA LEU A 338 -11.10 23.32 -7.90
C LEU A 338 -12.40 23.90 -8.48
N ASP A 339 -13.49 23.13 -8.57
CA ASP A 339 -14.77 23.60 -9.09
C ASP A 339 -15.60 24.28 -8.02
N THR A 340 -15.54 23.78 -6.79
CA THR A 340 -16.26 24.35 -5.64
C THR A 340 -15.39 25.30 -4.82
N GLY A 341 -14.07 25.22 -4.94
CA GLY A 341 -13.12 25.91 -4.10
C GLY A 341 -13.01 25.30 -2.69
N HIS A 342 -13.63 24.15 -2.45
CA HIS A 342 -13.49 23.43 -1.19
C HIS A 342 -12.08 22.81 -1.08
N ILE A 343 -11.47 22.98 0.08
CA ILE A 343 -10.18 22.37 0.41
C ILE A 343 -10.42 21.47 1.62
N ASP A 344 -10.12 20.18 1.47
CA ASP A 344 -9.94 19.28 2.62
C ASP A 344 -8.50 19.44 3.11
N ASP A 345 -8.35 20.32 4.11
CA ASP A 345 -7.06 20.67 4.68
C ASP A 345 -6.71 19.84 5.93
N ASP A 346 -7.42 18.76 6.18
CA ASP A 346 -7.08 17.77 7.19
C ASP A 346 -5.75 17.08 6.84
N LEU A 347 -4.97 16.84 7.88
CA LEU A 347 -3.61 16.30 7.76
C LEU A 347 -3.63 14.82 8.11
N HIS A 348 -4.10 14.01 7.16
CA HIS A 348 -4.27 12.56 7.31
C HIS A 348 -2.93 11.84 7.48
N TRP A 349 -2.89 10.80 8.33
CA TRP A 349 -1.70 10.00 8.64
C TRP A 349 -1.05 9.42 7.38
N TRP A 350 -1.87 8.89 6.47
CA TRP A 350 -1.38 8.22 5.27
C TRP A 350 -0.76 9.22 4.29
N VAL A 351 -1.36 10.40 4.13
CA VAL A 351 -0.82 11.47 3.30
C VAL A 351 0.56 11.90 3.81
N GLN A 352 0.73 12.00 5.14
CA GLN A 352 2.04 12.37 5.70
C GLN A 352 3.07 11.26 5.48
N ALA A 353 2.69 10.00 5.63
CA ALA A 353 3.58 8.87 5.35
C ALA A 353 4.06 8.87 3.90
N GLU A 354 3.13 9.00 2.94
CA GLU A 354 3.43 9.02 1.51
C GLU A 354 4.25 10.24 1.11
N ASN A 355 3.97 11.39 1.74
CA ASN A 355 4.72 12.62 1.57
C ASN A 355 6.22 12.42 1.91
N VAL A 356 6.54 11.73 3.00
CA VAL A 356 7.94 11.43 3.35
C VAL A 356 8.59 10.53 2.31
N VAL A 357 7.92 9.41 1.94
CA VAL A 357 8.50 8.43 1.00
C VAL A 357 8.73 9.03 -0.38
N GLY A 358 7.75 9.77 -0.89
CA GLY A 358 7.85 10.39 -2.21
C GLY A 358 9.01 11.38 -2.33
N TRP A 359 9.18 12.25 -1.33
CA TRP A 359 10.34 13.18 -1.34
C TRP A 359 11.66 12.44 -1.17
N LEU A 360 11.74 11.43 -0.31
CA LEU A 360 12.96 10.64 -0.15
C LEU A 360 13.29 9.83 -1.41
N ASN A 361 12.28 9.39 -2.17
CA ASN A 361 12.49 8.76 -3.47
C ASN A 361 13.18 9.70 -4.47
N LEU A 362 12.73 10.98 -4.54
CA LEU A 362 13.38 11.97 -5.38
C LEU A 362 14.83 12.25 -4.94
N TYR A 363 15.05 12.33 -3.65
CA TYR A 363 16.42 12.47 -3.12
C TYR A 363 17.30 11.30 -3.50
N GLN A 364 16.84 10.08 -3.27
CA GLN A 364 17.61 8.84 -3.49
C GLN A 364 18.03 8.70 -4.96
N HIS A 365 17.10 8.89 -5.88
CA HIS A 365 17.30 8.56 -7.29
C HIS A 365 17.76 9.74 -8.14
N PHE A 366 17.47 10.97 -7.75
CA PHE A 366 17.82 12.16 -8.53
C PHE A 366 18.75 13.13 -7.81
N GLY A 367 19.12 12.85 -6.55
CA GLY A 367 20.02 13.71 -5.76
C GLY A 367 19.38 15.03 -5.36
N ASP A 368 18.07 15.13 -5.31
CA ASP A 368 17.32 16.34 -5.00
C ASP A 368 17.39 16.68 -3.50
N GLU A 369 18.26 17.61 -3.15
CA GLU A 369 18.49 18.06 -1.77
C GLU A 369 17.30 18.80 -1.16
N ASP A 370 16.49 19.50 -1.96
CA ASP A 370 15.29 20.17 -1.49
C ASP A 370 14.20 19.13 -1.12
N ALA A 371 14.08 18.08 -1.93
CA ALA A 371 13.24 16.94 -1.62
C ALA A 371 13.64 16.28 -0.29
N LEU A 372 14.95 16.08 -0.03
CA LEU A 372 15.41 15.59 1.28
C LEU A 372 14.92 16.50 2.42
N GLN A 373 15.02 17.83 2.27
CA GLN A 373 14.59 18.75 3.33
C GLN A 373 13.07 18.72 3.52
N LYS A 374 12.28 18.52 2.45
CA LYS A 374 10.81 18.34 2.53
C LYS A 374 10.45 17.08 3.30
N GLY A 375 11.04 15.93 2.95
CA GLY A 375 10.81 14.68 3.66
C GLY A 375 11.19 14.77 5.14
N LEU A 376 12.35 15.35 5.47
CA LEU A 376 12.77 15.54 6.87
C LEU A 376 11.84 16.47 7.65
N ARG A 377 11.36 17.57 7.05
CA ARG A 377 10.38 18.45 7.72
C ARG A 377 9.06 17.76 7.97
N CYS A 378 8.56 16.97 7.01
CA CYS A 378 7.36 16.18 7.21
C CYS A 378 7.54 15.15 8.34
N TRP A 379 8.68 14.50 8.43
CA TRP A 379 8.98 13.59 9.53
C TRP A 379 8.97 14.30 10.89
N GLU A 380 9.54 15.50 11.00
CA GLU A 380 9.43 16.30 12.23
C GLU A 380 7.96 16.62 12.59
N TYR A 381 7.13 16.93 11.59
CA TYR A 381 5.70 17.14 11.78
C TYR A 381 5.01 15.86 12.28
N ILE A 382 5.28 14.70 11.66
CA ILE A 382 4.71 13.41 12.06
C ILE A 382 5.04 13.11 13.53
N LYS A 383 6.30 13.26 13.93
CA LYS A 383 6.73 13.06 15.34
C LYS A 383 5.99 13.98 16.30
N ALA A 384 5.79 15.23 15.92
CA ALA A 384 5.20 16.22 16.82
C ALA A 384 3.68 16.16 16.90
N GLN A 385 2.98 15.68 15.84
CA GLN A 385 1.55 15.87 15.69
C GLN A 385 0.74 14.60 15.40
N ILE A 386 1.33 13.60 14.77
CA ILE A 386 0.60 12.43 14.24
C ILE A 386 0.82 11.18 15.08
N ILE A 387 2.00 10.97 15.66
CA ILE A 387 2.30 9.81 16.50
C ILE A 387 1.60 9.95 17.85
N ASP A 388 0.87 8.92 18.26
CA ASP A 388 0.36 8.78 19.63
C ASP A 388 1.36 7.99 20.48
N TYR A 389 2.19 8.72 21.22
CA TYR A 389 3.21 8.12 22.09
C TYR A 389 2.63 7.51 23.38
N GLU A 390 1.42 7.90 23.76
CA GLU A 390 0.80 7.42 24.99
C GLU A 390 0.10 6.07 24.80
N HIS A 391 -0.64 5.92 23.68
CA HIS A 391 -1.49 4.75 23.47
C HIS A 391 -1.01 3.85 22.31
N GLY A 392 0.07 4.24 21.65
CA GLY A 392 0.58 3.57 20.44
C GLY A 392 -0.22 3.89 19.17
N GLU A 393 0.33 3.53 18.02
CA GLU A 393 -0.22 3.83 16.70
C GLU A 393 -0.27 5.35 16.44
N TRP A 394 -0.61 5.75 15.22
CA TRP A 394 -0.77 7.14 14.83
C TRP A 394 -2.24 7.56 14.97
N TYR A 395 -2.48 8.87 15.13
CA TYR A 395 -3.83 9.44 15.00
C TYR A 395 -4.29 9.37 13.54
N TRP A 396 -5.60 9.40 13.30
CA TRP A 396 -6.16 9.44 11.95
C TRP A 396 -5.76 10.71 11.20
N SER A 397 -6.01 11.87 11.78
CA SER A 397 -5.62 13.17 11.22
C SER A 397 -5.53 14.25 12.29
N ARG A 398 -4.97 15.38 11.90
CA ARG A 398 -5.12 16.68 12.56
C ARG A 398 -5.92 17.58 11.64
N HIS A 399 -6.85 18.36 12.21
CA HIS A 399 -7.49 19.45 11.49
C HIS A 399 -6.51 20.58 11.21
N ALA A 400 -6.82 21.47 10.27
CA ALA A 400 -5.93 22.57 9.90
C ALA A 400 -5.57 23.52 11.06
N ASP A 401 -6.43 23.63 12.08
CA ASP A 401 -6.19 24.41 13.30
C ASP A 401 -5.30 23.68 14.33
N GLY A 402 -4.88 22.46 14.04
CA GLY A 402 -4.04 21.62 14.88
C GLY A 402 -4.82 20.77 15.89
N SER A 403 -6.15 20.86 15.96
CA SER A 403 -6.95 20.00 16.82
C SER A 403 -6.93 18.55 16.31
N LEU A 404 -7.10 17.60 17.25
CA LEU A 404 -7.13 16.19 16.93
C LEU A 404 -8.47 15.78 16.32
N ASN A 405 -8.46 15.00 15.25
CA ASN A 405 -9.63 14.27 14.80
C ASN A 405 -10.00 13.20 15.87
N THR A 406 -11.20 13.32 16.41
CA THR A 406 -11.73 12.43 17.43
C THR A 406 -12.97 11.66 16.96
N VAL A 407 -13.23 11.65 15.67
CA VAL A 407 -14.39 10.98 15.06
C VAL A 407 -13.99 9.65 14.44
N ASP A 408 -12.89 9.65 13.69
CA ASP A 408 -12.44 8.48 12.95
C ASP A 408 -11.67 7.51 13.83
N ASP A 409 -11.73 6.23 13.47
CA ASP A 409 -11.18 5.13 14.25
C ASP A 409 -9.66 5.21 14.44
N LYS A 410 -9.21 4.79 15.60
CA LYS A 410 -7.78 4.60 15.91
C LYS A 410 -7.18 3.49 15.06
N ALA A 411 -7.92 2.41 14.88
CA ALA A 411 -7.62 1.29 13.99
C ALA A 411 -8.93 0.70 13.47
N GLY A 412 -9.04 0.43 12.18
CA GLY A 412 -10.31 0.03 11.60
C GLY A 412 -10.18 -0.40 10.15
N PHE A 413 -11.32 -0.50 9.48
CA PHE A 413 -11.42 -1.03 8.12
C PHE A 413 -10.39 -0.39 7.16
N TRP A 414 -10.23 0.93 7.23
CA TRP A 414 -9.31 1.70 6.39
C TRP A 414 -7.98 2.00 7.06
N LYS A 415 -7.98 2.23 8.39
CA LYS A 415 -6.79 2.57 9.14
C LYS A 415 -6.13 1.32 9.73
N CYS A 416 -5.03 0.96 9.16
CA CYS A 416 -4.22 -0.22 9.47
C CYS A 416 -2.74 0.15 9.49
N PRO A 417 -1.82 -0.74 9.88
CA PRO A 417 -0.40 -0.41 10.02
C PRO A 417 0.34 -0.24 8.69
N TYR A 418 -0.36 -0.08 7.59
CA TYR A 418 0.20 -0.16 6.25
C TYR A 418 1.03 1.07 5.85
N HIS A 419 0.42 2.25 5.68
CA HIS A 419 1.14 3.45 5.20
C HIS A 419 2.26 3.87 6.13
N ASN A 420 2.01 3.90 7.44
CA ASN A 420 2.98 4.31 8.43
C ASN A 420 4.12 3.29 8.61
N SER A 421 3.83 1.99 8.71
CA SER A 421 4.90 0.99 8.75
C SER A 421 5.63 0.88 7.42
N ARG A 422 4.93 0.99 6.27
CA ARG A 422 5.56 0.99 4.95
C ARG A 422 6.56 2.14 4.83
N MET A 423 6.17 3.36 5.20
CA MET A 423 7.09 4.49 5.23
C MET A 423 8.36 4.17 6.03
N CYS A 424 8.21 3.64 7.25
CA CYS A 424 9.35 3.31 8.09
C CYS A 424 10.22 2.21 7.47
N LEU A 425 9.60 1.13 7.01
CA LEU A 425 10.31 -0.02 6.43
C LEU A 425 11.02 0.33 5.12
N GLU A 426 10.39 1.13 4.26
CA GLU A 426 11.02 1.66 3.05
C GLU A 426 12.24 2.52 3.36
N ILE A 427 12.18 3.38 4.37
CA ILE A 427 13.33 4.19 4.80
C ILE A 427 14.46 3.31 5.32
N ILE A 428 14.15 2.30 6.13
CA ILE A 428 15.15 1.38 6.68
C ILE A 428 15.79 0.57 5.55
N GLU A 429 14.99 0.00 4.63
CA GLU A 429 15.50 -0.81 3.53
C GLU A 429 16.37 0.02 2.54
N ARG A 430 15.95 1.25 2.25
CA ARG A 430 16.65 2.13 1.29
C ARG A 430 17.87 2.82 1.84
N PHE A 431 17.92 3.09 3.14
CA PHE A 431 18.97 3.94 3.74
C PHE A 431 19.68 3.30 4.94
N GLY A 432 19.25 2.13 5.43
CA GLY A 432 19.83 1.49 6.62
C GLY A 432 21.30 1.11 6.50
N ASP A 433 21.80 0.84 5.30
CA ASP A 433 23.19 0.44 5.04
C ASP A 433 24.18 1.61 4.86
N VAL A 434 23.70 2.87 4.92
CA VAL A 434 24.56 4.06 4.68
C VAL A 434 25.63 4.26 5.77
N GLY A 435 25.61 3.46 6.84
CA GLY A 435 26.58 3.52 7.94
C GLY A 435 27.80 2.58 7.81
N ASN A 436 27.82 1.70 6.80
CA ASN A 436 28.88 0.67 6.64
C ASN A 436 29.76 0.88 5.39
N ILE A 437 29.80 2.09 4.79
CA ILE A 437 30.75 2.45 3.73
C ILE A 437 31.77 3.45 4.23
#